data_32526058c223187e1f2c1e1a8883bd28
#
_entry.id   32526058c223187e1f2c1e1a8883bd28
#
_cell.length_a   1.000
_cell.length_b   1.000
_cell.length_c   1.000
_cell.angle_alpha   90.00
_cell.angle_beta   90.00
_cell.angle_gamma   90.00
#
_symmetry.space_group_name_H-M   'P 1'
#
loop_
_entity.id
_entity.type
_entity.pdbx_description
1 polymer ?
#
loop_
_entity_poly.entity_id
_entity_poly.type
_entity_poly.pdbx_seq_one_letter_code
_entity_poly.pdbx_strand_id
1 'polypeptide(L)'
;YFDCIYINTTSERAFHAILFGASPILSYKCSYKPLFVNTAVSGKEQITDYIVDAYVSDMSNEKVYEIIDRIKMAKKKYGIKQETARPTQPNQLFANILRYLLSRDQRIMGHRLLEKSSLGYINPIFEHYHSMGLFHLNEMFMFKDTMVEYGVLKMHRFLIKEHLCPKCNHSHLLYTECCPKCGSSNLKIQNIIHHFSCANVSPENTYNVGGVLICPKCHKKLRHIGVDYDRPAVVYTCNDCENSFTTPLTKATCCYCESTFPVNALVPRDVEDYEITEEGVRALTQDSLIFNNMTNLYDNFMDYQLLVNRLRRLLIETFRKEQVSVLVGKIWILNAEQDTVKIKDSLQASFCRLFSNHKVSYNNNI
;
A
#
# COMPACT_ATOMS: atom_id res chain seq x y z
N TYR A 1 -26.73 -1.21 -28.33
CA TYR A 1 -25.38 -1.77 -28.09
C TYR A 1 -24.34 -0.84 -28.68
N PHE A 2 -23.31 -0.46 -27.93
CA PHE A 2 -22.19 0.38 -28.36
C PHE A 2 -20.86 -0.39 -28.12
N ASP A 3 -19.86 -0.11 -28.96
CA ASP A 3 -18.57 -0.86 -28.94
C ASP A 3 -17.52 -0.25 -27.99
N CYS A 4 -17.59 1.06 -27.76
CA CYS A 4 -16.65 1.79 -26.91
C CYS A 4 -17.33 2.97 -26.20
N ILE A 5 -16.61 3.59 -25.29
CA ILE A 5 -16.99 4.79 -24.56
C ILE A 5 -16.04 5.91 -24.98
N TYR A 6 -16.57 7.07 -25.37
CA TYR A 6 -15.78 8.27 -25.62
C TYR A 6 -16.25 9.41 -24.71
N ILE A 7 -15.38 9.87 -23.83
CA ILE A 7 -15.65 11.02 -22.95
C ILE A 7 -15.09 12.28 -23.63
N ASN A 8 -15.98 13.09 -24.19
CA ASN A 8 -15.63 14.35 -24.82
C ASN A 8 -15.93 15.52 -23.89
N THR A 9 -14.92 15.93 -23.12
CA THR A 9 -15.00 17.10 -22.22
C THR A 9 -13.67 17.81 -22.16
N THR A 10 -13.68 19.11 -21.86
CA THR A 10 -12.49 19.92 -21.60
C THR A 10 -12.31 20.20 -20.08
N SER A 11 -13.29 19.80 -19.27
CA SER A 11 -13.29 20.00 -17.83
C SER A 11 -12.87 18.73 -17.09
N GLU A 12 -11.79 18.82 -16.33
CA GLU A 12 -11.31 17.74 -15.49
C GLU A 12 -12.35 17.31 -14.45
N ARG A 13 -13.05 18.26 -13.83
CA ARG A 13 -14.12 17.97 -12.87
C ARG A 13 -15.28 17.20 -13.52
N ALA A 14 -15.69 17.60 -14.74
CA ALA A 14 -16.72 16.89 -15.48
C ALA A 14 -16.25 15.50 -15.89
N PHE A 15 -14.98 15.36 -16.28
CA PHE A 15 -14.37 14.07 -16.61
C PHE A 15 -14.50 13.07 -15.45
N HIS A 16 -14.08 13.43 -14.25
CA HIS A 16 -14.16 12.54 -13.07
C HIS A 16 -15.60 12.15 -12.74
N ALA A 17 -16.55 13.08 -12.83
CA ALA A 17 -17.95 12.78 -12.58
C ALA A 17 -18.55 11.80 -13.61
N ILE A 18 -18.20 11.97 -14.89
CA ILE A 18 -18.65 11.10 -15.98
C ILE A 18 -17.98 9.72 -15.85
N LEU A 19 -16.67 9.68 -15.54
CA LEU A 19 -15.90 8.45 -15.40
C LEU A 19 -16.50 7.53 -14.34
N PHE A 20 -17.02 8.06 -13.24
CA PHE A 20 -17.67 7.26 -12.21
C PHE A 20 -18.88 6.47 -12.76
N GLY A 21 -19.73 7.14 -13.57
CA GLY A 21 -20.92 6.52 -14.17
C GLY A 21 -20.60 5.61 -15.37
N ALA A 22 -19.55 5.94 -16.14
CA ALA A 22 -19.15 5.24 -17.35
C ALA A 22 -17.97 4.29 -17.16
N SER A 23 -17.52 4.07 -15.91
CA SER A 23 -16.37 3.21 -15.62
C SER A 23 -16.54 1.81 -16.22
N PRO A 24 -15.55 1.30 -16.97
CA PRO A 24 -15.60 -0.05 -17.53
C PRO A 24 -15.49 -1.16 -16.47
N ILE A 25 -15.26 -0.81 -15.22
CA ILE A 25 -15.15 -1.76 -14.08
C ILE A 25 -16.38 -1.67 -13.18
N LEU A 26 -16.93 -0.49 -12.95
CA LEU A 26 -18.08 -0.27 -12.06
C LEU A 26 -19.44 -0.37 -12.75
N SER A 27 -19.52 0.07 -14.01
CA SER A 27 -20.79 0.14 -14.73
C SER A 27 -21.03 -1.16 -15.51
N TYR A 28 -22.05 -1.93 -15.13
CA TYR A 28 -22.43 -3.14 -15.86
C TYR A 28 -22.79 -2.86 -17.32
N LYS A 29 -23.33 -1.68 -17.63
CA LYS A 29 -23.64 -1.25 -19.02
C LYS A 29 -22.37 -1.03 -19.84
N CYS A 30 -21.28 -0.66 -19.20
CA CYS A 30 -20.00 -0.32 -19.81
C CYS A 30 -18.92 -1.40 -19.57
N SER A 31 -19.26 -2.54 -18.92
CA SER A 31 -18.29 -3.51 -18.44
C SER A 31 -17.29 -3.95 -19.51
N TYR A 32 -16.04 -3.72 -19.20
CA TYR A 32 -14.86 -4.06 -20.01
C TYR A 32 -14.85 -3.47 -21.43
N LYS A 33 -15.63 -2.40 -21.68
CA LYS A 33 -15.58 -1.70 -22.96
C LYS A 33 -14.36 -0.79 -23.06
N PRO A 34 -13.81 -0.57 -24.26
CA PRO A 34 -12.78 0.43 -24.49
C PRO A 34 -13.22 1.81 -24.03
N LEU A 35 -12.34 2.52 -23.32
CA LEU A 35 -12.58 3.88 -22.84
C LEU A 35 -11.59 4.85 -23.48
N PHE A 36 -12.12 5.76 -24.26
CA PHE A 36 -11.37 6.85 -24.89
C PHE A 36 -11.74 8.18 -24.26
N VAL A 37 -10.78 9.09 -24.17
CA VAL A 37 -10.97 10.41 -23.57
C VAL A 37 -10.39 11.49 -24.50
N ASN A 38 -11.04 12.65 -24.54
CA ASN A 38 -10.55 13.77 -25.33
C ASN A 38 -9.17 14.24 -24.81
N THR A 39 -8.23 14.49 -25.73
CA THR A 39 -6.87 14.95 -25.42
C THR A 39 -6.83 16.26 -24.63
N ALA A 40 -7.88 17.08 -24.68
CA ALA A 40 -7.97 18.32 -23.91
C ALA A 40 -7.99 18.10 -22.38
N VAL A 41 -8.26 16.88 -21.92
CA VAL A 41 -8.27 16.50 -20.49
C VAL A 41 -6.98 15.76 -20.11
N SER A 42 -6.09 15.48 -21.06
CA SER A 42 -4.83 14.81 -20.80
C SER A 42 -3.97 15.66 -19.85
N GLY A 43 -4.08 15.42 -18.57
CA GLY A 43 -3.28 16.03 -17.53
C GLY A 43 -2.22 15.05 -17.03
N LYS A 44 -1.10 15.58 -16.66
CA LYS A 44 0.09 14.90 -16.17
C LYS A 44 -0.26 13.74 -15.22
N GLU A 45 0.13 12.52 -15.59
CA GLU A 45 0.17 11.30 -14.78
C GLU A 45 -0.98 11.17 -13.75
N GLN A 46 -2.21 11.11 -14.24
CA GLN A 46 -3.34 10.86 -13.34
C GLN A 46 -3.52 9.34 -13.19
N ILE A 47 -3.95 8.94 -12.00
CA ILE A 47 -4.31 7.53 -11.71
C ILE A 47 -5.33 6.99 -12.73
N THR A 48 -6.14 7.87 -13.29
CA THR A 48 -7.13 7.58 -14.36
C THR A 48 -6.51 7.11 -15.66
N ASP A 49 -5.24 7.43 -15.95
CA ASP A 49 -4.54 7.00 -17.17
C ASP A 49 -4.43 5.47 -17.28
N TYR A 50 -4.53 4.77 -16.17
CA TYR A 50 -4.51 3.29 -16.14
C TYR A 50 -5.85 2.64 -16.43
N ILE A 51 -6.93 3.45 -16.52
CA ILE A 51 -8.29 2.99 -16.85
C ILE A 51 -8.69 3.47 -18.25
N VAL A 52 -8.03 4.51 -18.76
CA VAL A 52 -8.23 5.07 -20.09
C VAL A 52 -7.38 4.31 -21.09
N ASP A 53 -8.00 3.76 -22.13
CA ASP A 53 -7.28 3.00 -23.17
C ASP A 53 -6.50 3.90 -24.13
N ALA A 54 -7.00 5.10 -24.44
CA ALA A 54 -6.25 6.15 -25.12
C ALA A 54 -6.90 7.54 -24.98
N TYR A 55 -6.05 8.56 -25.11
CA TYR A 55 -6.46 9.95 -25.30
C TYR A 55 -6.46 10.25 -26.79
N VAL A 56 -7.58 10.72 -27.32
CA VAL A 56 -7.77 10.98 -28.74
C VAL A 56 -8.50 12.30 -28.95
N SER A 57 -8.15 13.02 -30.03
CA SER A 57 -8.86 14.27 -30.42
C SER A 57 -10.24 13.98 -30.95
N ASP A 58 -10.40 12.90 -31.69
CA ASP A 58 -11.62 12.41 -32.27
C ASP A 58 -11.61 10.89 -32.46
N MET A 59 -12.74 10.30 -32.79
CA MET A 59 -12.93 8.87 -32.94
C MET A 59 -12.59 8.32 -34.34
N SER A 60 -12.16 9.14 -35.27
CA SER A 60 -11.76 8.72 -36.63
C SER A 60 -10.36 8.19 -36.71
N ASN A 61 -9.59 8.29 -35.63
CA ASN A 61 -8.21 7.83 -35.52
C ASN A 61 -8.11 6.31 -35.67
N GLU A 62 -7.27 5.82 -36.57
CA GLU A 62 -7.04 4.38 -36.84
C GLU A 62 -6.67 3.60 -35.54
N LYS A 63 -5.89 4.21 -34.66
CA LYS A 63 -5.53 3.65 -33.35
C LYS A 63 -6.74 3.28 -32.48
N VAL A 64 -7.87 3.99 -32.63
CA VAL A 64 -9.12 3.70 -31.90
C VAL A 64 -9.64 2.32 -32.31
N TYR A 65 -9.69 2.05 -33.62
CA TYR A 65 -10.16 0.76 -34.13
C TYR A 65 -9.25 -0.40 -33.75
N GLU A 66 -7.94 -0.20 -33.81
CA GLU A 66 -6.96 -1.21 -33.36
C GLU A 66 -7.15 -1.59 -31.88
N ILE A 67 -7.37 -0.60 -31.01
CA ILE A 67 -7.62 -0.83 -29.58
C ILE A 67 -8.94 -1.57 -29.37
N ILE A 68 -10.00 -1.16 -30.05
CA ILE A 68 -11.32 -1.82 -29.98
C ILE A 68 -11.20 -3.27 -30.37
N ASP A 69 -10.55 -3.59 -31.49
CA ASP A 69 -10.42 -4.95 -31.99
C ASP A 69 -9.54 -5.81 -31.08
N ARG A 70 -8.43 -5.26 -30.57
CA ARG A 70 -7.58 -5.93 -29.58
C ARG A 70 -8.38 -6.33 -28.34
N ILE A 71 -9.19 -5.42 -27.78
CA ILE A 71 -10.01 -5.70 -26.60
C ILE A 71 -11.12 -6.71 -26.93
N LYS A 72 -11.76 -6.64 -28.10
CA LYS A 72 -12.72 -7.63 -28.55
C LYS A 72 -12.09 -9.02 -28.66
N MET A 73 -10.89 -9.12 -29.23
CA MET A 73 -10.15 -10.37 -29.35
C MET A 73 -9.76 -10.93 -27.97
N ALA A 74 -9.26 -10.10 -27.07
CA ALA A 74 -8.91 -10.52 -25.70
C ALA A 74 -10.14 -11.02 -24.94
N LYS A 75 -11.26 -10.31 -25.01
CA LYS A 75 -12.53 -10.75 -24.39
C LYS A 75 -12.99 -12.11 -24.94
N LYS A 76 -12.87 -12.33 -26.25
CA LYS A 76 -13.20 -13.62 -26.87
C LYS A 76 -12.22 -14.71 -26.43
N LYS A 77 -10.91 -14.42 -26.43
CA LYS A 77 -9.85 -15.34 -26.00
C LYS A 77 -10.08 -15.88 -24.59
N TYR A 78 -10.41 -15.00 -23.65
CA TYR A 78 -10.62 -15.35 -22.26
C TYR A 78 -12.08 -15.70 -21.89
N GLY A 79 -13.02 -15.55 -22.80
CA GLY A 79 -14.45 -15.81 -22.52
C GLY A 79 -15.08 -14.80 -21.56
N ILE A 80 -14.60 -13.55 -21.56
CA ILE A 80 -15.07 -12.50 -20.65
C ILE A 80 -16.47 -12.04 -21.09
N LYS A 81 -17.46 -12.27 -20.22
CA LYS A 81 -18.85 -11.87 -20.42
C LYS A 81 -19.06 -10.43 -19.90
N GLN A 82 -20.16 -9.81 -20.36
CA GLN A 82 -20.61 -8.54 -19.80
C GLN A 82 -21.19 -8.78 -18.40
N GLU A 83 -20.86 -7.91 -17.45
CA GLU A 83 -21.48 -7.92 -16.13
C GLU A 83 -22.96 -7.60 -16.20
N THR A 84 -23.75 -8.22 -15.34
CA THR A 84 -25.20 -8.01 -15.25
C THR A 84 -25.61 -7.02 -14.17
N ALA A 85 -24.74 -6.79 -13.19
CA ALA A 85 -24.99 -5.89 -12.07
C ALA A 85 -23.73 -5.07 -11.72
N ARG A 86 -23.91 -3.99 -11.00
CA ARG A 86 -22.80 -3.22 -10.41
C ARG A 86 -22.21 -4.01 -9.25
N PRO A 87 -20.87 -4.04 -9.06
CA PRO A 87 -20.27 -4.66 -7.89
C PRO A 87 -20.71 -3.91 -6.62
N THR A 88 -21.22 -4.63 -5.64
CA THR A 88 -21.70 -4.10 -4.36
C THR A 88 -20.76 -4.43 -3.21
N GLN A 89 -19.90 -5.43 -3.43
CA GLN A 89 -18.93 -5.89 -2.43
C GLN A 89 -17.49 -5.67 -2.93
N PRO A 90 -16.52 -5.44 -2.03
CA PRO A 90 -15.11 -5.26 -2.39
C PRO A 90 -14.51 -6.43 -3.17
N ASN A 91 -14.86 -7.66 -2.85
CA ASN A 91 -14.43 -8.87 -3.55
C ASN A 91 -14.91 -8.90 -5.01
N GLN A 92 -16.16 -8.48 -5.27
CA GLN A 92 -16.69 -8.37 -6.62
C GLN A 92 -15.94 -7.31 -7.42
N LEU A 93 -15.63 -6.16 -6.78
CA LEU A 93 -14.84 -5.11 -7.41
C LEU A 93 -13.43 -5.59 -7.73
N PHE A 94 -12.77 -6.32 -6.81
CA PHE A 94 -11.46 -6.91 -7.04
C PHE A 94 -11.49 -7.85 -8.24
N ALA A 95 -12.46 -8.75 -8.30
CA ALA A 95 -12.63 -9.67 -9.42
C ALA A 95 -12.85 -8.92 -10.75
N ASN A 96 -13.66 -7.85 -10.74
CA ASN A 96 -13.89 -7.03 -11.93
C ASN A 96 -12.63 -6.31 -12.39
N ILE A 97 -11.74 -5.90 -11.47
CA ILE A 97 -10.43 -5.33 -11.82
C ILE A 97 -9.57 -6.40 -12.52
N LEU A 98 -9.53 -7.63 -12.02
CA LEU A 98 -8.78 -8.71 -12.67
C LEU A 98 -9.36 -9.06 -14.05
N ARG A 99 -10.69 -9.13 -14.20
CA ARG A 99 -11.35 -9.33 -15.52
C ARG A 99 -11.08 -8.17 -16.47
N TYR A 100 -11.02 -6.94 -15.94
CA TYR A 100 -10.64 -5.76 -16.72
C TYR A 100 -9.23 -5.89 -17.28
N LEU A 101 -8.25 -6.31 -16.48
CA LEU A 101 -6.89 -6.58 -16.95
C LEU A 101 -6.87 -7.65 -18.06
N LEU A 102 -7.56 -8.78 -17.85
CA LEU A 102 -7.67 -9.82 -18.86
C LEU A 102 -8.33 -9.32 -20.15
N SER A 103 -9.30 -8.41 -20.07
CA SER A 103 -9.94 -7.82 -21.25
C SER A 103 -9.01 -6.94 -22.09
N ARG A 104 -7.85 -6.56 -21.55
CA ARG A 104 -6.76 -5.84 -22.24
C ARG A 104 -5.59 -6.76 -22.58
N ASP A 105 -5.79 -8.06 -22.49
CA ASP A 105 -4.76 -9.12 -22.65
C ASP A 105 -3.58 -8.93 -21.65
N GLN A 106 -3.88 -8.36 -20.49
CA GLN A 106 -2.92 -8.15 -19.40
C GLN A 106 -3.16 -9.18 -18.31
N ARG A 107 -2.13 -9.95 -18.00
CA ARG A 107 -2.18 -10.97 -16.92
C ARG A 107 -1.44 -10.52 -15.67
N ILE A 108 -0.67 -9.46 -15.77
CA ILE A 108 0.14 -8.97 -14.67
C ILE A 108 -0.57 -7.81 -13.98
N MET A 109 -0.85 -7.99 -12.70
CA MET A 109 -1.27 -6.95 -11.78
C MET A 109 0.00 -6.26 -11.25
N GLY A 110 0.45 -5.23 -11.95
CA GLY A 110 1.68 -4.50 -11.65
C GLY A 110 1.47 -3.39 -10.61
N HIS A 111 2.47 -3.18 -9.77
CA HIS A 111 2.52 -2.09 -8.80
C HIS A 111 3.43 -0.97 -9.30
N ARG A 112 3.12 0.27 -8.94
CA ARG A 112 3.91 1.46 -9.28
C ARG A 112 3.98 2.39 -8.09
N LEU A 113 5.04 3.18 -8.01
CA LEU A 113 5.14 4.26 -7.04
C LEU A 113 4.18 5.39 -7.45
N LEU A 114 3.22 5.68 -6.58
CA LEU A 114 2.24 6.75 -6.74
C LEU A 114 2.41 7.76 -5.61
N GLU A 115 2.83 8.96 -5.95
CA GLU A 115 3.13 10.03 -4.98
C GLU A 115 1.95 10.36 -4.05
N LYS A 116 0.73 10.33 -4.59
CA LYS A 116 -0.48 10.69 -3.84
C LYS A 116 -1.13 9.51 -3.10
N SER A 117 -0.60 8.30 -3.26
CA SER A 117 -1.12 7.13 -2.55
C SER A 117 -0.62 7.10 -1.11
N SER A 118 -1.46 6.68 -0.19
CA SER A 118 -1.06 6.46 1.22
C SER A 118 -0.03 5.34 1.39
N LEU A 119 0.03 4.41 0.42
CA LEU A 119 0.95 3.27 0.42
C LEU A 119 2.22 3.47 -0.43
N GLY A 120 2.31 4.57 -1.21
CA GLY A 120 3.41 4.75 -2.15
C GLY A 120 3.35 3.76 -3.30
N TYR A 121 3.81 2.52 -3.11
CA TYR A 121 3.71 1.46 -4.13
C TYR A 121 2.36 0.75 -4.08
N ILE A 122 1.58 0.88 -5.14
CA ILE A 122 0.27 0.23 -5.27
C ILE A 122 -0.06 0.01 -6.75
N ASN A 123 -0.99 -0.89 -7.03
CA ASN A 123 -1.58 -0.97 -8.36
C ASN A 123 -2.48 0.27 -8.60
N PRO A 124 -2.27 1.06 -9.67
CA PRO A 124 -2.98 2.31 -9.89
C PRO A 124 -4.50 2.16 -10.02
N ILE A 125 -4.98 1.05 -10.56
CA ILE A 125 -6.42 0.79 -10.69
C ILE A 125 -7.05 0.62 -9.30
N PHE A 126 -6.39 -0.11 -8.40
CA PHE A 126 -6.85 -0.26 -7.02
C PHE A 126 -6.83 1.07 -6.27
N GLU A 127 -5.76 1.87 -6.41
CA GLU A 127 -5.70 3.19 -5.80
C GLU A 127 -6.82 4.11 -6.27
N HIS A 128 -7.14 4.08 -7.57
CA HIS A 128 -8.25 4.86 -8.11
C HIS A 128 -9.59 4.55 -7.41
N TYR A 129 -9.93 3.26 -7.24
CA TYR A 129 -11.18 2.88 -6.59
C TYR A 129 -11.15 3.00 -5.07
N HIS A 130 -9.97 2.87 -4.46
CA HIS A 130 -9.78 3.18 -3.04
C HIS A 130 -10.00 4.66 -2.75
N SER A 131 -9.44 5.56 -3.56
CA SER A 131 -9.62 7.02 -3.42
C SER A 131 -11.08 7.46 -3.58
N MET A 132 -11.90 6.65 -4.28
CA MET A 132 -13.35 6.82 -4.37
C MET A 132 -14.13 6.27 -3.15
N GLY A 133 -13.44 5.68 -2.17
CA GLY A 133 -14.07 5.10 -0.98
C GLY A 133 -14.82 3.79 -1.21
N LEU A 134 -14.55 3.09 -2.32
CA LEU A 134 -15.27 1.87 -2.69
C LEU A 134 -14.77 0.63 -1.96
N PHE A 135 -13.56 0.64 -1.42
CA PHE A 135 -13.00 -0.38 -0.54
C PHE A 135 -11.83 0.17 0.27
N HIS A 136 -11.45 -0.54 1.33
CA HIS A 136 -10.25 -0.24 2.10
C HIS A 136 -9.04 -1.04 1.58
N LEU A 137 -7.84 -0.47 1.71
CA LEU A 137 -6.62 -1.13 1.25
C LEU A 137 -6.36 -2.47 1.94
N ASN A 138 -6.73 -2.59 3.22
CA ASN A 138 -6.62 -3.86 3.95
C ASN A 138 -7.50 -4.95 3.33
N GLU A 139 -8.69 -4.61 2.84
CA GLU A 139 -9.59 -5.55 2.15
C GLU A 139 -8.95 -6.05 0.85
N MET A 140 -8.32 -5.16 0.12
CA MET A 140 -7.57 -5.51 -1.08
C MET A 140 -6.44 -6.50 -0.79
N PHE A 141 -5.63 -6.24 0.25
CA PHE A 141 -4.53 -7.13 0.61
C PHE A 141 -5.02 -8.52 0.99
N MET A 142 -6.04 -8.58 1.84
CA MET A 142 -6.62 -9.86 2.27
C MET A 142 -7.19 -10.65 1.09
N PHE A 143 -7.91 -9.98 0.19
CA PHE A 143 -8.47 -10.64 -0.99
C PHE A 143 -7.37 -11.11 -1.93
N LYS A 144 -6.31 -10.31 -2.11
CA LYS A 144 -5.11 -10.71 -2.87
C LYS A 144 -4.46 -11.96 -2.26
N ASP A 145 -4.26 -11.99 -0.94
CA ASP A 145 -3.65 -13.14 -0.24
C ASP A 145 -4.50 -14.40 -0.43
N THR A 146 -5.82 -14.29 -0.29
CA THR A 146 -6.75 -15.38 -0.57
C THR A 146 -6.65 -15.87 -2.03
N MET A 147 -6.55 -14.95 -3.00
CA MET A 147 -6.38 -15.31 -4.41
C MET A 147 -5.07 -16.05 -4.68
N VAL A 148 -4.00 -15.72 -3.93
CA VAL A 148 -2.72 -16.44 -4.01
C VAL A 148 -2.83 -17.83 -3.41
N GLU A 149 -3.47 -17.98 -2.24
CA GLU A 149 -3.68 -19.27 -1.58
C GLU A 149 -4.46 -20.26 -2.48
N TYR A 150 -5.47 -19.76 -3.18
CA TYR A 150 -6.26 -20.58 -4.12
C TYR A 150 -5.65 -20.72 -5.52
N GLY A 151 -4.43 -20.23 -5.72
CA GLY A 151 -3.72 -20.35 -6.98
C GLY A 151 -4.30 -19.51 -8.13
N VAL A 152 -5.20 -18.59 -7.87
CA VAL A 152 -5.74 -17.63 -8.88
C VAL A 152 -4.69 -16.61 -9.27
N LEU A 153 -3.93 -16.14 -8.29
CA LEU A 153 -2.77 -15.28 -8.48
C LEU A 153 -1.51 -16.03 -8.05
N LYS A 154 -0.40 -15.72 -8.69
CA LYS A 154 0.93 -16.13 -8.25
C LYS A 154 1.85 -14.90 -8.23
N MET A 155 2.81 -14.88 -7.34
CA MET A 155 3.86 -13.86 -7.35
C MET A 155 4.62 -13.94 -8.67
N HIS A 156 4.71 -12.82 -9.37
CA HIS A 156 5.43 -12.68 -10.63
C HIS A 156 6.83 -12.12 -10.38
N ARG A 157 6.93 -11.06 -9.60
CA ARG A 157 8.18 -10.36 -9.35
C ARG A 157 8.12 -9.58 -8.04
N PHE A 158 9.16 -9.73 -7.21
CA PHE A 158 9.42 -8.83 -6.09
C PHE A 158 9.92 -7.47 -6.60
N LEU A 159 9.39 -6.39 -6.06
CA LEU A 159 9.78 -5.02 -6.43
C LEU A 159 10.65 -4.39 -5.34
N ILE A 160 10.11 -4.26 -4.14
CA ILE A 160 10.77 -3.58 -3.03
C ILE A 160 10.16 -4.03 -1.70
N LYS A 161 10.95 -3.92 -0.64
CA LYS A 161 10.45 -3.96 0.74
C LYS A 161 10.34 -2.53 1.25
N GLU A 162 9.14 -2.08 1.54
CA GLU A 162 8.89 -0.77 2.14
C GLU A 162 8.51 -0.90 3.61
N HIS A 163 8.47 0.22 4.30
CA HIS A 163 8.05 0.28 5.67
C HIS A 163 6.81 1.17 5.82
N LEU A 164 5.86 0.72 6.65
CA LEU A 164 4.64 1.44 6.95
C LEU A 164 4.66 1.98 8.38
N CYS A 165 3.97 3.09 8.57
CA CYS A 165 3.72 3.63 9.89
C CYS A 165 2.86 2.66 10.72
N PRO A 166 3.28 2.23 11.92
CA PRO A 166 2.53 1.28 12.73
C PRO A 166 1.20 1.84 13.25
N LYS A 167 1.01 3.18 13.21
CA LYS A 167 -0.21 3.84 13.68
C LYS A 167 -1.28 4.00 12.61
N CYS A 168 -0.90 4.37 11.38
CA CYS A 168 -1.85 4.72 10.32
C CYS A 168 -1.62 3.99 9.00
N ASN A 169 -0.60 3.11 8.92
CA ASN A 169 -0.24 2.30 7.75
C ASN A 169 0.14 3.10 6.49
N HIS A 170 0.50 4.39 6.62
CA HIS A 170 1.05 5.16 5.51
C HIS A 170 2.53 4.84 5.29
N SER A 171 2.97 4.84 4.04
CA SER A 171 4.37 4.58 3.68
C SER A 171 5.24 5.84 3.61
N HIS A 172 4.65 7.03 3.62
CA HIS A 172 5.39 8.28 3.56
C HIS A 172 6.03 8.61 4.91
N LEU A 173 7.29 8.22 5.04
CA LEU A 173 8.08 8.32 6.26
C LEU A 173 9.31 9.22 6.01
N LEU A 174 9.52 10.19 6.90
CA LEU A 174 10.73 11.00 6.96
C LEU A 174 11.72 10.35 7.91
N TYR A 175 12.85 9.89 7.40
CA TYR A 175 13.93 9.31 8.20
C TYR A 175 14.88 10.41 8.67
N THR A 176 15.21 10.39 9.95
CA THR A 176 16.08 11.40 10.58
C THR A 176 17.11 10.71 11.47
N GLU A 177 18.39 11.05 11.27
CA GLU A 177 19.45 10.66 12.18
C GLU A 177 19.43 11.50 13.44
N CYS A 178 19.56 10.85 14.59
CA CYS A 178 19.45 11.50 15.90
C CYS A 178 20.57 11.07 16.84
N CYS A 179 20.88 11.93 17.80
CA CYS A 179 21.78 11.63 18.88
C CYS A 179 21.24 10.47 19.76
N PRO A 180 22.03 9.41 20.02
CA PRO A 180 21.59 8.30 20.86
C PRO A 180 21.36 8.69 22.32
N LYS A 181 21.94 9.79 22.80
CA LYS A 181 21.82 10.25 24.19
C LYS A 181 20.59 11.13 24.44
N CYS A 182 20.35 12.15 23.59
CA CYS A 182 19.26 13.11 23.82
C CYS A 182 18.17 13.08 22.75
N GLY A 183 18.38 12.33 21.64
CA GLY A 183 17.40 12.22 20.56
C GLY A 183 17.32 13.42 19.62
N SER A 184 18.18 14.42 19.77
CA SER A 184 18.25 15.58 18.90
C SER A 184 18.80 15.22 17.51
N SER A 185 18.25 15.82 16.47
CA SER A 185 18.76 15.72 15.10
C SER A 185 19.77 16.82 14.75
N ASN A 186 20.09 17.71 15.70
CA ASN A 186 21.07 18.76 15.50
C ASN A 186 22.50 18.20 15.61
N LEU A 187 22.95 17.53 14.56
CA LEU A 187 24.20 16.80 14.51
C LEU A 187 25.22 17.50 13.62
N LYS A 188 26.44 17.65 14.11
CA LYS A 188 27.60 18.02 13.35
C LYS A 188 28.36 16.77 12.93
N ILE A 189 28.61 16.64 11.64
CA ILE A 189 29.32 15.49 11.06
C ILE A 189 30.76 15.89 10.77
N GLN A 190 31.72 15.08 11.22
CA GLN A 190 33.13 15.31 11.01
C GLN A 190 33.84 14.02 10.60
N ASN A 191 34.75 14.12 9.63
CA ASN A 191 35.64 13.01 9.32
C ASN A 191 36.68 12.83 10.45
N ILE A 192 37.06 11.59 10.70
CA ILE A 192 38.24 11.26 11.47
C ILE A 192 39.42 11.15 10.50
N ILE A 193 40.53 11.77 10.83
CA ILE A 193 41.81 11.59 10.12
C ILE A 193 42.71 10.69 10.93
N HIS A 194 43.24 9.65 10.29
CA HIS A 194 44.33 8.85 10.78
C HIS A 194 45.62 9.21 10.00
N HIS A 195 46.59 9.81 10.68
CA HIS A 195 47.86 10.16 10.11
C HIS A 195 48.86 9.01 10.23
N PHE A 196 49.31 8.45 9.11
CA PHE A 196 50.09 7.22 9.10
C PHE A 196 51.45 7.34 9.80
N SER A 197 52.14 8.47 9.61
CA SER A 197 53.52 8.66 10.16
C SER A 197 53.58 8.61 11.69
N CYS A 198 52.58 9.04 12.42
CA CYS A 198 52.58 9.12 13.89
C CYS A 198 51.37 8.42 14.54
N ALA A 199 50.56 7.76 13.71
CA ALA A 199 49.35 7.05 14.12
C ALA A 199 48.35 7.91 14.94
N ASN A 200 48.35 9.23 14.74
CA ASN A 200 47.38 10.10 15.40
C ASN A 200 46.03 9.96 14.72
N VAL A 201 44.97 9.72 15.52
CA VAL A 201 43.58 9.60 15.09
C VAL A 201 42.79 10.67 15.80
N SER A 202 42.23 11.63 15.06
CA SER A 202 41.45 12.73 15.63
C SER A 202 40.47 13.30 14.58
N PRO A 203 39.45 14.06 15.00
CA PRO A 203 38.53 14.74 14.07
C PRO A 203 39.28 15.70 13.12
N GLU A 204 38.83 15.78 11.87
CA GLU A 204 39.45 16.58 10.82
C GLU A 204 39.63 18.06 11.17
N ASN A 205 38.71 18.62 11.97
CA ASN A 205 38.80 19.99 12.41
C ASN A 205 40.05 20.29 13.27
N THR A 206 40.55 19.29 14.00
CA THR A 206 41.78 19.41 14.82
C THR A 206 43.05 19.45 13.96
N TYR A 207 42.98 18.96 12.70
CA TYR A 207 44.04 19.04 11.75
C TYR A 207 44.01 20.33 10.90
N ASN A 208 42.84 21.00 10.84
CA ASN A 208 42.68 22.16 9.94
C ASN A 208 43.20 23.44 10.58
N VAL A 209 44.32 23.91 10.04
CA VAL A 209 44.93 25.20 10.42
C VAL A 209 44.96 26.11 9.19
N GLY A 210 44.05 27.07 9.13
CA GLY A 210 44.00 28.02 8.01
C GLY A 210 43.75 27.37 6.64
N GLY A 211 42.94 26.28 6.57
CA GLY A 211 42.65 25.57 5.31
C GLY A 211 43.67 24.52 4.93
N VAL A 212 44.70 24.31 5.74
CA VAL A 212 45.75 23.32 5.53
C VAL A 212 45.68 22.25 6.61
N LEU A 213 45.73 20.96 6.24
CA LEU A 213 45.77 19.87 7.20
C LEU A 213 47.16 19.71 7.82
N ILE A 214 47.29 19.97 9.11
CA ILE A 214 48.53 19.82 9.89
C ILE A 214 48.22 18.89 11.09
N CYS A 215 49.05 17.85 11.26
CA CYS A 215 48.86 16.91 12.34
C CYS A 215 49.04 17.59 13.71
N PRO A 216 48.07 17.55 14.64
CA PRO A 216 48.17 18.18 15.95
C PRO A 216 49.25 17.55 16.83
N LYS A 217 49.63 16.28 16.57
CA LYS A 217 50.64 15.52 17.36
C LYS A 217 52.06 15.74 16.89
N CYS A 218 52.33 15.66 15.59
CA CYS A 218 53.69 15.72 15.05
C CYS A 218 53.96 16.93 14.15
N HIS A 219 52.99 17.82 13.96
CA HIS A 219 53.03 19.07 13.23
C HIS A 219 53.38 18.94 11.74
N LYS A 220 53.37 17.69 11.18
CA LYS A 220 53.58 17.48 9.76
C LYS A 220 52.35 17.90 8.96
N LYS A 221 52.57 18.52 7.81
CA LYS A 221 51.54 18.87 6.83
C LYS A 221 51.10 17.60 6.07
N LEU A 222 49.79 17.37 6.00
CA LEU A 222 49.20 16.26 5.26
C LEU A 222 48.81 16.77 3.85
N ARG A 223 49.25 16.06 2.81
CA ARG A 223 49.01 16.45 1.40
C ARG A 223 48.16 15.46 0.64
N HIS A 224 48.41 14.16 0.82
CA HIS A 224 47.87 13.11 -0.02
C HIS A 224 47.13 12.06 0.82
N ILE A 225 45.80 11.92 0.55
CA ILE A 225 45.02 10.84 1.11
C ILE A 225 45.52 9.48 0.56
N GLY A 226 45.57 8.48 1.43
CA GLY A 226 46.13 7.18 1.10
C GLY A 226 47.65 7.07 1.21
N VAL A 227 48.37 8.20 1.32
CA VAL A 227 49.82 8.26 1.50
C VAL A 227 50.22 8.84 2.85
N ASP A 228 49.75 10.05 3.14
CA ASP A 228 50.05 10.72 4.40
C ASP A 228 49.00 10.33 5.51
N TYR A 229 47.73 10.19 5.07
CA TYR A 229 46.59 9.93 5.94
C TYR A 229 45.46 9.22 5.23
N ASP A 230 44.52 8.68 6.00
CA ASP A 230 43.18 8.23 5.55
C ASP A 230 42.08 8.85 6.38
N ARG A 231 40.83 8.58 5.96
CA ARG A 231 39.59 8.94 6.66
C ARG A 231 38.82 7.67 6.99
N PRO A 232 39.22 6.93 8.04
CA PRO A 232 38.69 5.60 8.32
C PRO A 232 37.25 5.63 8.83
N ALA A 233 36.77 6.77 9.37
CA ALA A 233 35.46 6.88 9.97
C ALA A 233 34.93 8.30 9.95
N VAL A 234 33.63 8.40 10.23
CA VAL A 234 32.90 9.65 10.48
C VAL A 234 32.48 9.67 11.96
N VAL A 235 32.59 10.82 12.59
CA VAL A 235 32.09 11.06 13.95
C VAL A 235 31.00 12.13 13.91
N TYR A 236 29.93 11.84 14.61
CA TYR A 236 28.84 12.75 14.86
C TYR A 236 29.03 13.41 16.22
N THR A 237 28.83 14.72 16.30
CA THR A 237 28.77 15.45 17.56
C THR A 237 27.42 16.14 17.65
N CYS A 238 26.70 15.89 18.72
CA CYS A 238 25.42 16.55 18.99
C CYS A 238 25.67 17.97 19.47
N ASN A 239 25.11 18.96 18.79
CA ASN A 239 25.25 20.37 19.19
C ASN A 239 24.46 20.70 20.46
N ASP A 240 23.47 19.88 20.86
CA ASP A 240 22.59 20.16 22.00
C ASP A 240 23.10 19.55 23.31
N CYS A 241 23.79 18.41 23.26
CA CYS A 241 24.28 17.73 24.46
C CYS A 241 25.77 17.33 24.41
N GLU A 242 26.50 17.80 23.38
CA GLU A 242 27.93 17.60 23.13
C GLU A 242 28.41 16.15 23.08
N ASN A 243 27.45 15.19 23.04
CA ASN A 243 27.77 13.79 22.92
C ASN A 243 28.36 13.46 21.55
N SER A 244 29.49 12.76 21.50
CA SER A 244 30.15 12.32 20.27
C SER A 244 29.98 10.80 20.10
N PHE A 245 29.66 10.36 18.87
CA PHE A 245 29.36 8.97 18.56
C PHE A 245 29.64 8.70 17.09
N THR A 246 29.78 7.42 16.73
CA THR A 246 30.04 6.98 15.34
C THR A 246 28.78 6.48 14.63
N THR A 247 27.78 6.06 15.40
CA THR A 247 26.54 5.49 14.85
C THR A 247 25.35 6.26 15.40
N PRO A 248 24.66 7.05 14.55
CA PRO A 248 23.44 7.75 14.95
C PRO A 248 22.27 6.78 15.11
N LEU A 249 21.28 7.15 15.90
CA LEU A 249 19.97 6.52 15.89
C LEU A 249 19.15 7.04 14.72
N THR A 250 18.53 6.15 13.97
CA THR A 250 17.58 6.55 12.94
C THR A 250 16.16 6.44 13.47
N LYS A 251 15.38 7.51 13.34
CA LYS A 251 13.94 7.57 13.62
C LYS A 251 13.18 7.83 12.33
N ALA A 252 11.95 7.36 12.27
CA ALA A 252 11.03 7.63 11.17
C ALA A 252 9.82 8.41 11.69
N THR A 253 9.55 9.56 11.09
CA THR A 253 8.35 10.37 11.36
C THR A 253 7.37 10.20 10.22
N CYS A 254 6.14 9.79 10.53
CA CYS A 254 5.08 9.66 9.52
C CYS A 254 4.62 11.05 9.08
N CYS A 255 4.67 11.31 7.77
CA CYS A 255 4.25 12.59 7.20
C CYS A 255 2.73 12.83 7.30
N TYR A 256 1.93 11.78 7.60
CA TYR A 256 0.49 11.88 7.72
C TYR A 256 0.01 12.08 9.16
N CYS A 257 0.42 11.21 10.09
CA CYS A 257 -0.04 11.26 11.49
C CYS A 257 0.97 11.87 12.46
N GLU A 258 2.10 12.38 11.95
CA GLU A 258 3.18 13.07 12.67
C GLU A 258 3.81 12.26 13.83
N SER A 259 3.45 10.96 13.93
CA SER A 259 4.01 10.10 14.97
C SER A 259 5.40 9.64 14.57
N THR A 260 6.32 9.66 15.54
CA THR A 260 7.72 9.26 15.35
C THR A 260 7.98 7.90 16.01
N PHE A 261 8.69 7.03 15.31
CA PHE A 261 9.02 5.68 15.72
C PHE A 261 10.49 5.36 15.48
N PRO A 262 11.11 4.48 16.25
CA PRO A 262 12.38 3.88 15.86
C PRO A 262 12.15 2.96 14.65
N VAL A 263 13.17 2.80 13.80
CA VAL A 263 13.04 2.05 12.53
C VAL A 263 12.58 0.61 12.73
N ASN A 264 13.00 -0.03 13.82
CA ASN A 264 12.62 -1.41 14.15
C ASN A 264 11.15 -1.57 14.61
N ALA A 265 10.44 -0.48 14.87
CA ALA A 265 9.02 -0.50 15.19
C ALA A 265 8.13 -0.32 13.95
N LEU A 266 8.71 -0.02 12.80
CA LEU A 266 7.97 0.13 11.55
C LEU A 266 7.48 -1.24 11.05
N VAL A 267 6.35 -1.24 10.33
CA VAL A 267 5.77 -2.47 9.77
C VAL A 267 6.35 -2.72 8.38
N PRO A 268 7.15 -3.78 8.17
CA PRO A 268 7.66 -4.09 6.84
C PRO A 268 6.54 -4.60 5.95
N ARG A 269 6.56 -4.21 4.66
CA ARG A 269 5.67 -4.70 3.62
C ARG A 269 6.46 -5.07 2.38
N ASP A 270 6.30 -6.28 1.91
CA ASP A 270 6.80 -6.69 0.60
C ASP A 270 5.84 -6.22 -0.49
N VAL A 271 6.39 -5.55 -1.50
CA VAL A 271 5.66 -5.09 -2.69
C VAL A 271 6.06 -5.99 -3.85
N GLU A 272 5.08 -6.60 -4.45
CA GLU A 272 5.25 -7.61 -5.49
C GLU A 272 4.25 -7.40 -6.62
N ASP A 273 4.65 -7.70 -7.84
CA ASP A 273 3.72 -7.86 -8.96
C ASP A 273 3.17 -9.29 -8.95
N TYR A 274 1.91 -9.44 -9.32
CA TYR A 274 1.23 -10.72 -9.37
C TYR A 274 0.75 -11.04 -10.79
N GLU A 275 0.78 -12.31 -11.15
CA GLU A 275 0.28 -12.83 -12.42
C GLU A 275 -0.99 -13.64 -12.21
N ILE A 276 -2.01 -13.39 -13.04
CA ILE A 276 -3.22 -14.20 -13.11
C ILE A 276 -2.85 -15.54 -13.77
N THR A 277 -3.00 -16.63 -13.03
CA THR A 277 -2.68 -17.98 -13.50
C THR A 277 -3.71 -18.49 -14.51
N GLU A 278 -3.46 -19.66 -15.12
CA GLU A 278 -4.48 -20.31 -15.97
C GLU A 278 -5.71 -20.72 -15.15
N GLU A 279 -5.51 -21.18 -13.90
CA GLU A 279 -6.61 -21.45 -12.98
C GLU A 279 -7.38 -20.18 -12.65
N GLY A 280 -6.66 -19.07 -12.42
CA GLY A 280 -7.25 -17.76 -12.20
C GLY A 280 -8.09 -17.30 -13.40
N VAL A 281 -7.63 -17.50 -14.62
CA VAL A 281 -8.41 -17.20 -15.82
C VAL A 281 -9.71 -18.01 -15.81
N ARG A 282 -9.64 -19.31 -15.57
CA ARG A 282 -10.84 -20.19 -15.50
C ARG A 282 -11.79 -19.73 -14.39
N ALA A 283 -11.27 -19.47 -13.19
CA ALA A 283 -12.08 -19.04 -12.05
C ALA A 283 -12.80 -17.71 -12.32
N LEU A 284 -12.11 -16.75 -12.94
CA LEU A 284 -12.65 -15.41 -13.22
C LEU A 284 -13.67 -15.38 -14.37
N THR A 285 -13.62 -16.32 -15.30
CA THR A 285 -14.36 -16.22 -16.56
C THR A 285 -15.43 -17.29 -16.79
N GLN A 286 -15.39 -18.41 -16.05
CA GLN A 286 -16.29 -19.55 -16.24
C GLN A 286 -17.31 -19.73 -15.11
N ASP A 287 -17.56 -18.73 -14.27
CA ASP A 287 -18.46 -18.81 -13.10
C ASP A 287 -18.19 -20.06 -12.25
N SER A 288 -16.92 -20.34 -11.97
CA SER A 288 -16.50 -21.54 -11.29
C SER A 288 -16.98 -21.54 -9.83
N LEU A 289 -17.37 -22.72 -9.34
CA LEU A 289 -17.70 -22.95 -7.92
C LEU A 289 -16.52 -22.53 -7.01
N ILE A 290 -15.28 -22.64 -7.50
CA ILE A 290 -14.07 -22.21 -6.80
C ILE A 290 -14.15 -20.72 -6.47
N PHE A 291 -14.47 -19.87 -7.46
CA PHE A 291 -14.57 -18.45 -7.23
C PHE A 291 -15.71 -18.06 -6.27
N ASN A 292 -16.88 -18.70 -6.42
CA ASN A 292 -17.99 -18.48 -5.50
C ASN A 292 -17.66 -18.95 -4.08
N ASN A 293 -16.97 -20.07 -3.91
CA ASN A 293 -16.51 -20.53 -2.60
C ASN A 293 -15.45 -19.61 -2.00
N MET A 294 -14.52 -19.10 -2.80
CA MET A 294 -13.52 -18.12 -2.35
C MET A 294 -14.17 -16.83 -1.88
N THR A 295 -15.19 -16.32 -2.59
CA THR A 295 -15.90 -15.11 -2.15
C THR A 295 -16.64 -15.32 -0.84
N ASN A 296 -17.29 -16.47 -0.67
CA ASN A 296 -17.97 -16.83 0.58
C ASN A 296 -17.00 -16.99 1.76
N LEU A 297 -15.82 -17.59 1.53
CA LEU A 297 -14.77 -17.71 2.54
C LEU A 297 -14.20 -16.34 2.89
N TYR A 298 -13.99 -15.50 1.89
CA TYR A 298 -13.53 -14.14 2.08
C TYR A 298 -14.52 -13.30 2.89
N ASP A 299 -15.81 -13.37 2.58
CA ASP A 299 -16.86 -12.65 3.32
C ASP A 299 -16.88 -13.10 4.80
N ASN A 300 -16.77 -14.39 5.07
CA ASN A 300 -16.65 -14.91 6.43
C ASN A 300 -15.37 -14.47 7.16
N PHE A 301 -14.27 -14.37 6.44
CA PHE A 301 -12.97 -13.92 6.98
C PHE A 301 -12.94 -12.41 7.16
N MET A 302 -13.57 -11.66 6.25
CA MET A 302 -13.70 -10.20 6.33
C MET A 302 -14.47 -9.76 7.56
N ASP A 303 -15.54 -10.45 7.93
CA ASP A 303 -16.30 -10.14 9.14
C ASP A 303 -15.41 -10.15 10.39
N TYR A 304 -14.50 -11.13 10.49
CA TYR A 304 -13.55 -11.21 11.60
C TYR A 304 -12.51 -10.08 11.57
N GLN A 305 -11.85 -9.83 10.44
CA GLN A 305 -10.83 -8.79 10.32
C GLN A 305 -11.42 -7.38 10.34
N LEU A 306 -12.58 -7.19 9.76
CA LEU A 306 -13.35 -5.95 9.86
C LEU A 306 -13.70 -5.65 11.33
N LEU A 307 -14.11 -6.69 12.07
CA LEU A 307 -14.35 -6.60 13.50
C LEU A 307 -13.08 -6.23 14.26
N VAL A 308 -11.96 -6.90 14.01
CA VAL A 308 -10.66 -6.60 14.64
C VAL A 308 -10.20 -5.17 14.31
N ASN A 309 -10.33 -4.73 13.08
CA ASN A 309 -9.94 -3.37 12.68
C ASN A 309 -10.88 -2.29 13.25
N ARG A 310 -12.18 -2.55 13.30
CA ARG A 310 -13.16 -1.68 13.99
C ARG A 310 -12.88 -1.60 15.48
N LEU A 311 -12.64 -2.74 16.14
CA LEU A 311 -12.27 -2.77 17.55
C LEU A 311 -10.96 -2.01 17.80
N ARG A 312 -9.95 -2.21 16.95
CA ARG A 312 -8.68 -1.48 17.04
C ARG A 312 -8.88 0.03 16.92
N ARG A 313 -9.70 0.51 15.98
CA ARG A 313 -10.04 1.93 15.83
C ARG A 313 -10.79 2.47 17.04
N LEU A 314 -11.85 1.79 17.48
CA LEU A 314 -12.63 2.17 18.65
C LEU A 314 -11.74 2.24 19.90
N LEU A 315 -10.82 1.30 20.07
CA LEU A 315 -9.91 1.29 21.21
C LEU A 315 -8.90 2.45 21.14
N ILE A 316 -8.34 2.74 19.98
CA ILE A 316 -7.43 3.89 19.79
C ILE A 316 -8.17 5.21 20.01
N GLU A 317 -9.40 5.35 19.52
CA GLU A 317 -10.19 6.57 19.65
C GLU A 317 -10.72 6.79 21.07
N THR A 318 -11.16 5.71 21.73
CA THR A 318 -11.84 5.79 23.04
C THR A 318 -10.85 5.76 24.21
N PHE A 319 -9.72 5.06 24.07
CA PHE A 319 -8.79 4.77 25.18
C PHE A 319 -7.36 5.26 24.91
N ARG A 320 -7.21 6.44 24.34
CA ARG A 320 -5.89 7.02 23.98
C ARG A 320 -4.84 7.04 25.11
N LYS A 321 -5.24 6.86 26.37
CA LYS A 321 -4.39 6.98 27.56
C LYS A 321 -4.39 5.75 28.48
N GLU A 322 -5.13 4.71 28.16
CA GLU A 322 -5.29 3.54 29.03
C GLU A 322 -4.76 2.26 28.37
N GLN A 323 -4.16 1.39 29.15
CA GLN A 323 -3.83 0.06 28.67
C GLN A 323 -5.10 -0.79 28.60
N VAL A 324 -5.52 -1.15 27.39
CA VAL A 324 -6.72 -1.96 27.16
C VAL A 324 -6.30 -3.28 26.53
N SER A 325 -6.74 -4.38 27.13
CA SER A 325 -6.60 -5.72 26.58
C SER A 325 -7.90 -6.13 25.90
N VAL A 326 -7.83 -6.57 24.64
CA VAL A 326 -8.98 -7.08 23.88
C VAL A 326 -8.81 -8.56 23.66
N LEU A 327 -9.80 -9.33 24.10
CA LEU A 327 -9.89 -10.75 23.79
C LEU A 327 -10.83 -10.93 22.59
N VAL A 328 -10.28 -11.45 21.49
CA VAL A 328 -11.08 -11.81 20.30
C VAL A 328 -11.07 -13.33 20.18
N GLY A 329 -12.24 -13.94 20.13
CA GLY A 329 -12.40 -15.38 20.01
C GLY A 329 -13.41 -15.75 18.92
N LYS A 330 -13.24 -16.91 18.30
CA LYS A 330 -14.21 -17.53 17.41
C LYS A 330 -14.85 -18.71 18.13
N ILE A 331 -16.18 -18.73 18.19
CA ILE A 331 -16.94 -19.81 18.81
C ILE A 331 -17.45 -20.72 17.68
N TRP A 332 -17.08 -21.97 17.75
CA TRP A 332 -17.61 -23.01 16.86
C TRP A 332 -18.73 -23.73 17.57
N ILE A 333 -19.94 -23.75 16.97
CA ILE A 333 -21.06 -24.52 17.48
C ILE A 333 -21.09 -25.84 16.71
N LEU A 334 -20.76 -26.92 17.39
CA LEU A 334 -20.85 -28.28 16.82
C LEU A 334 -22.26 -28.80 17.00
N ASN A 335 -22.87 -29.36 15.95
CA ASN A 335 -24.20 -29.98 15.92
C ASN A 335 -25.38 -29.02 16.16
N ALA A 336 -25.33 -27.81 15.63
CA ALA A 336 -26.49 -26.89 15.67
C ALA A 336 -27.50 -27.27 14.56
N GLU A 337 -28.34 -28.27 14.81
CA GLU A 337 -29.48 -28.59 13.92
C GLU A 337 -30.68 -27.69 14.09
N GLN A 338 -30.79 -26.94 15.18
CA GLN A 338 -31.97 -26.08 15.45
C GLN A 338 -31.60 -24.81 16.22
N ASP A 339 -32.16 -23.67 15.76
CA ASP A 339 -32.28 -22.38 16.49
C ASP A 339 -30.98 -21.65 16.83
N THR A 340 -30.17 -21.32 15.80
CA THR A 340 -28.97 -20.53 15.93
C THR A 340 -29.18 -19.17 16.61
N VAL A 341 -30.36 -18.57 16.52
CA VAL A 341 -30.72 -17.29 17.17
C VAL A 341 -30.77 -17.44 18.69
N LYS A 342 -31.40 -18.47 19.22
CA LYS A 342 -31.48 -18.71 20.68
C LYS A 342 -30.13 -19.04 21.29
N ILE A 343 -29.31 -19.78 20.58
CA ILE A 343 -27.94 -20.10 21.01
C ILE A 343 -27.12 -18.80 21.07
N LYS A 344 -27.27 -17.94 20.07
CA LYS A 344 -26.58 -16.63 19.98
C LYS A 344 -26.98 -15.74 21.17
N ASP A 345 -28.25 -15.60 21.45
CA ASP A 345 -28.79 -14.80 22.58
C ASP A 345 -28.32 -15.35 23.93
N SER A 346 -28.32 -16.67 24.10
CA SER A 346 -27.85 -17.34 25.32
C SER A 346 -26.33 -17.14 25.54
N LEU A 347 -25.53 -17.26 24.49
CA LEU A 347 -24.09 -16.99 24.54
C LEU A 347 -23.83 -15.52 24.87
N GLN A 348 -24.56 -14.60 24.25
CA GLN A 348 -24.45 -13.17 24.51
C GLN A 348 -24.77 -12.84 25.97
N ALA A 349 -25.88 -13.39 26.52
CA ALA A 349 -26.26 -13.21 27.91
C ALA A 349 -25.21 -13.79 28.89
N SER A 350 -24.62 -14.93 28.55
CA SER A 350 -23.55 -15.57 29.37
C SER A 350 -22.25 -14.76 29.34
N PHE A 351 -21.87 -14.22 28.19
CA PHE A 351 -20.73 -13.32 28.06
C PHE A 351 -20.93 -12.02 28.85
N CYS A 352 -22.11 -11.42 28.77
CA CYS A 352 -22.45 -10.23 29.56
C CYS A 352 -22.35 -10.47 31.07
N ARG A 353 -22.74 -11.65 31.55
CA ARG A 353 -22.62 -12.02 32.97
C ARG A 353 -21.17 -12.23 33.43
N LEU A 354 -20.33 -12.86 32.57
CA LEU A 354 -18.93 -13.12 32.89
C LEU A 354 -18.10 -11.83 32.93
N PHE A 355 -18.47 -10.85 32.12
CA PHE A 355 -17.74 -9.59 31.98
C PHE A 355 -18.54 -8.37 32.43
N SER A 356 -19.47 -8.55 33.42
CA SER A 356 -20.37 -7.51 33.93
C SER A 356 -19.64 -6.25 34.43
N ASN A 357 -18.40 -6.35 34.84
CA ASN A 357 -17.60 -5.22 35.33
C ASN A 357 -16.82 -4.49 34.20
N HIS A 358 -16.99 -4.86 32.95
CA HIS A 358 -16.27 -4.30 31.82
C HIS A 358 -17.29 -3.70 30.83
N LYS A 359 -16.97 -2.54 30.23
CA LYS A 359 -17.78 -2.00 29.12
C LYS A 359 -17.64 -2.91 27.91
N VAL A 360 -18.67 -3.71 27.66
CA VAL A 360 -18.74 -4.62 26.50
C VAL A 360 -19.70 -4.01 25.51
N SER A 361 -19.25 -3.65 24.32
CA SER A 361 -20.09 -3.23 23.22
C SER A 361 -20.23 -4.37 22.21
N TYR A 362 -21.45 -4.64 21.78
CA TYR A 362 -21.77 -5.68 20.81
C TYR A 362 -22.13 -5.06 19.46
N ASN A 363 -21.74 -5.73 18.39
CA ASN A 363 -22.22 -5.40 17.06
C ASN A 363 -23.18 -6.52 16.62
N ASN A 364 -24.44 -6.19 16.43
CA ASN A 364 -25.51 -7.15 16.08
C ASN A 364 -25.50 -7.61 14.62
N ASN A 365 -24.46 -7.29 13.85
CA ASN A 365 -24.33 -7.72 12.46
C ASN A 365 -23.32 -8.86 12.35
N ILE A 366 -23.70 -10.02 12.85
CA ILE A 366 -23.04 -11.31 12.54
C ILE A 366 -24.10 -12.22 11.93
#